data_ad7769a7008d897b884d287da7a90462
#
_entry.id   ad7769a7008d897b884d287da7a90462
#
_cell.length_a   1.000
_cell.length_b   1.000
_cell.length_c   1.000
_cell.angle_alpha   90.00
_cell.angle_beta   90.00
_cell.angle_gamma   90.00
#
_symmetry.space_group_name_H-M   'P 1'
#
loop_
_entity.id
_entity.type
_entity.pdbx_description
1 polymer ?
#
loop_
_entity_poly.entity_id
_entity_poly.type
_entity_poly.pdbx_seq_one_letter_code
_entity_poly.pdbx_strand_id
1 'polypeptide(L)'
;MTRPLVIIFLTILVNLIGFGIIIPLLPFYAQTFGASPVAIGLLFASFSLAQLIAAPVLGHWSDRWGRRPILVFSLAGTVVSFVMLALAKSLAVLFLARIVDGLSGGNITTARAYIGDIATPENRARLFGLLGAAFGLGFIIGPGLSGVFAHISYTAPIWAAAAITVVAMLLAIFWLPETVHRVDAVSVSPWTALRELGGRPNLRLLFLIDFLYWASFAVYQTTLALFVARRFNFDATHTGYLLAAFGFLGVIVQAALVGPIVKRLGEKRTLMAGLVFAAIGWGGSALTHSLPVFYLLLVPGALGIGFCNPSLVSLVSGAGGRHEQGRVQGAAGALESLGRTIGPVWGNGVLQWAGEGVAYGSAALVLLGTAALTSRYHVSRRSHAEAAE
;
A
#
# COMPACT_ATOMS: atom_id res chain seq x y z
N MET A 1 6.40 -11.17 23.41
CA MET A 1 6.82 -11.37 21.99
C MET A 1 8.18 -12.04 21.99
N THR A 2 8.37 -13.09 21.19
CA THR A 2 9.70 -13.69 20.99
C THR A 2 10.63 -12.73 20.24
N ARG A 3 11.95 -12.82 20.48
CA ARG A 3 12.94 -11.91 19.79
C ARG A 3 12.75 -11.85 18.26
N PRO A 4 12.56 -12.97 17.54
CA PRO A 4 12.33 -12.95 16.09
C PRO A 4 11.09 -12.14 15.66
N LEU A 5 10.01 -12.22 16.42
CA LEU A 5 8.78 -11.48 16.15
C LEU A 5 8.95 -9.97 16.28
N VAL A 6 9.73 -9.52 17.27
CA VAL A 6 10.03 -8.09 17.42
C VAL A 6 10.84 -7.59 16.23
N ILE A 7 11.85 -8.35 15.82
CA ILE A 7 12.74 -7.96 14.72
C ILE A 7 11.98 -7.90 13.40
N ILE A 8 11.18 -8.90 13.06
CA ILE A 8 10.41 -8.90 11.81
C ILE A 8 9.37 -7.77 11.81
N PHE A 9 8.72 -7.51 12.95
CA PHE A 9 7.81 -6.37 13.11
C PHE A 9 8.52 -5.05 12.88
N LEU A 10 9.68 -4.83 13.50
CA LEU A 10 10.48 -3.62 13.32
C LEU A 10 10.96 -3.46 11.88
N THR A 11 11.39 -4.55 11.24
CA THR A 11 11.81 -4.54 9.83
C THR A 11 10.69 -4.07 8.91
N ILE A 12 9.47 -4.58 9.12
CA ILE A 12 8.29 -4.19 8.33
C ILE A 12 7.89 -2.75 8.64
N LEU A 13 7.84 -2.39 9.92
CA LEU A 13 7.48 -1.04 10.36
C LEU A 13 8.42 0.00 9.76
N VAL A 14 9.73 -0.24 9.80
CA VAL A 14 10.74 0.67 9.26
C VAL A 14 10.60 0.82 7.74
N ASN A 15 10.35 -0.29 7.03
CA ASN A 15 10.10 -0.22 5.59
C ASN A 15 8.86 0.63 5.26
N LEU A 16 7.79 0.47 6.04
CA LEU A 16 6.55 1.24 5.87
C LEU A 16 6.70 2.70 6.27
N ILE A 17 7.53 3.01 7.28
CA ILE A 17 7.91 4.39 7.63
C ILE A 17 8.65 5.02 6.45
N GLY A 18 9.65 4.33 5.89
CA GLY A 18 10.40 4.82 4.72
C GLY A 18 9.50 5.10 3.52
N PHE A 19 8.59 4.19 3.20
CA PHE A 19 7.57 4.40 2.16
C PHE A 19 6.67 5.59 2.49
N GLY A 20 6.21 5.70 3.75
CA GLY A 20 5.35 6.80 4.22
C GLY A 20 6.03 8.18 4.15
N ILE A 21 7.35 8.26 4.37
CA ILE A 21 8.13 9.49 4.24
C ILE A 21 8.11 10.00 2.78
N ILE A 22 8.22 9.10 1.82
CA ILE A 22 8.33 9.45 0.40
C ILE A 22 7.02 10.02 -0.15
N ILE A 23 5.87 9.55 0.30
CA ILE A 23 4.56 9.92 -0.27
C ILE A 23 4.33 11.45 -0.27
N PRO A 24 4.39 12.17 0.86
CA PRO A 24 4.18 13.61 0.87
C PRO A 24 5.33 14.40 0.27
N LEU A 25 6.54 13.87 0.32
CA LEU A 25 7.78 14.56 0.00
C LEU A 25 8.12 14.55 -1.50
N LEU A 26 7.98 13.38 -2.14
CA LEU A 26 8.47 13.14 -3.50
C LEU A 26 7.91 14.14 -4.54
N PRO A 27 6.62 14.53 -4.50
CA PRO A 27 6.10 15.52 -5.44
C PRO A 27 6.82 16.87 -5.35
N PHE A 28 7.01 17.41 -4.14
CA PHE A 28 7.70 18.68 -3.93
C PHE A 28 9.18 18.59 -4.30
N TYR A 29 9.84 17.52 -3.89
CA TYR A 29 11.26 17.31 -4.21
C TYR A 29 11.49 17.15 -5.70
N ALA A 30 10.66 16.39 -6.42
CA ALA A 30 10.76 16.23 -7.87
C ALA A 30 10.52 17.56 -8.62
N GLN A 31 9.62 18.42 -8.09
CA GLN A 31 9.40 19.74 -8.67
C GLN A 31 10.65 20.65 -8.64
N THR A 32 11.56 20.49 -7.66
CA THR A 32 12.82 21.23 -7.64
C THR A 32 13.73 20.89 -8.84
N PHE A 33 13.51 19.75 -9.49
CA PHE A 33 14.16 19.33 -10.73
C PHE A 33 13.31 19.57 -11.98
N GLY A 34 12.25 20.38 -11.88
CA GLY A 34 11.37 20.70 -13.00
C GLY A 34 10.38 19.60 -13.39
N ALA A 35 10.10 18.64 -12.49
CA ALA A 35 9.15 17.58 -12.79
C ALA A 35 7.73 18.11 -12.96
N SER A 36 7.11 17.75 -14.09
CA SER A 36 5.67 17.96 -14.32
C SER A 36 4.85 16.96 -13.47
N PRO A 37 3.55 17.20 -13.24
CA PRO A 37 2.68 16.23 -12.58
C PRO A 37 2.73 14.84 -13.22
N VAL A 38 2.73 14.73 -14.54
CA VAL A 38 2.88 13.46 -15.25
C VAL A 38 4.21 12.78 -14.88
N ALA A 39 5.33 13.51 -14.84
CA ALA A 39 6.62 12.95 -14.44
C ALA A 39 6.59 12.44 -12.99
N ILE A 40 5.91 13.14 -12.08
CA ILE A 40 5.69 12.69 -10.70
C ILE A 40 4.86 11.40 -10.68
N GLY A 41 3.79 11.33 -11.46
CA GLY A 41 2.99 10.11 -11.61
C GLY A 41 3.83 8.93 -12.10
N LEU A 42 4.70 9.16 -13.09
CA LEU A 42 5.63 8.16 -13.61
C LEU A 42 6.69 7.75 -12.58
N LEU A 43 7.16 8.66 -11.70
CA LEU A 43 8.07 8.32 -10.58
C LEU A 43 7.42 7.34 -9.60
N PHE A 44 6.15 7.52 -9.24
CA PHE A 44 5.43 6.55 -8.41
C PHE A 44 5.17 5.24 -9.16
N ALA A 45 4.77 5.33 -10.42
CA ALA A 45 4.52 4.16 -11.26
C ALA A 45 5.78 3.31 -11.48
N SER A 46 6.96 3.93 -11.68
CA SER A 46 8.22 3.22 -11.89
C SER A 46 8.60 2.32 -10.72
N PHE A 47 8.38 2.77 -9.47
CA PHE A 47 8.54 1.95 -8.28
C PHE A 47 7.58 0.75 -8.28
N SER A 48 6.28 1.02 -8.49
CA SER A 48 5.25 -0.02 -8.43
C SER A 48 5.40 -1.05 -9.55
N LEU A 49 5.79 -0.61 -10.74
CA LEU A 49 6.07 -1.49 -11.87
C LEU A 49 7.31 -2.35 -11.61
N ALA A 50 8.40 -1.75 -11.12
CA ALA A 50 9.60 -2.48 -10.77
C ALA A 50 9.32 -3.53 -9.67
N GLN A 51 8.53 -3.17 -8.65
CA GLN A 51 8.10 -4.07 -7.58
C GLN A 51 7.23 -5.22 -8.13
N LEU A 52 6.30 -4.93 -9.04
CA LEU A 52 5.45 -5.94 -9.68
C LEU A 52 6.28 -7.01 -10.41
N ILE A 53 7.35 -6.59 -11.08
CA ILE A 53 8.27 -7.49 -11.80
C ILE A 53 9.16 -8.26 -10.81
N ALA A 54 9.67 -7.60 -9.79
CA ALA A 54 10.63 -8.19 -8.85
C ALA A 54 9.96 -9.12 -7.82
N ALA A 55 8.74 -8.85 -7.39
CA ALA A 55 8.09 -9.58 -6.29
C ALA A 55 8.03 -11.09 -6.50
N PRO A 56 7.66 -11.65 -7.68
CA PRO A 56 7.67 -13.10 -7.92
C PRO A 56 9.08 -13.70 -7.85
N VAL A 57 10.08 -12.97 -8.36
CA VAL A 57 11.48 -13.42 -8.38
C VAL A 57 12.03 -13.45 -6.96
N LEU A 58 11.84 -12.38 -6.19
CA LEU A 58 12.28 -12.29 -4.80
C LEU A 58 11.54 -13.30 -3.92
N GLY A 59 10.26 -13.53 -4.17
CA GLY A 59 9.49 -14.59 -3.51
C GLY A 59 10.11 -15.97 -3.74
N HIS A 60 10.37 -16.33 -5.00
CA HIS A 60 11.02 -17.60 -5.35
C HIS A 60 12.42 -17.74 -4.75
N TRP A 61 13.24 -16.69 -4.80
CA TRP A 61 14.55 -16.69 -4.16
C TRP A 61 14.46 -16.83 -2.65
N SER A 62 13.45 -16.21 -2.03
CA SER A 62 13.18 -16.32 -0.60
C SER A 62 12.81 -17.74 -0.17
N ASP A 63 12.07 -18.48 -1.00
CA ASP A 63 11.75 -19.90 -0.78
C ASP A 63 12.99 -20.80 -0.91
N ARG A 64 13.92 -20.46 -1.83
CA ARG A 64 15.08 -21.28 -2.14
C ARG A 64 16.31 -20.98 -1.28
N TRP A 65 16.61 -19.71 -1.06
CA TRP A 65 17.83 -19.25 -0.38
C TRP A 65 17.58 -18.85 1.08
N GLY A 66 16.32 -18.78 1.49
CA GLY A 66 15.92 -18.41 2.83
C GLY A 66 15.27 -17.02 2.92
N ARG A 67 14.47 -16.84 3.94
CA ARG A 67 13.73 -15.58 4.19
C ARG A 67 14.67 -14.45 4.57
N ARG A 68 15.60 -14.73 5.50
CA ARG A 68 16.53 -13.73 6.04
C ARG A 68 17.45 -13.12 4.99
N PRO A 69 18.17 -13.86 4.12
CA PRO A 69 19.02 -13.29 3.08
C PRO A 69 18.25 -12.34 2.13
N ILE A 70 17.04 -12.72 1.75
CA ILE A 70 16.23 -11.90 0.83
C ILE A 70 15.70 -10.64 1.52
N LEU A 71 15.30 -10.72 2.81
CA LEU A 71 14.96 -9.52 3.58
C LEU A 71 16.15 -8.57 3.70
N VAL A 72 17.34 -9.07 4.00
CA VAL A 72 18.57 -8.25 4.08
C VAL A 72 18.89 -7.62 2.72
N PHE A 73 18.85 -8.41 1.63
CA PHE A 73 19.04 -7.90 0.27
C PHE A 73 18.05 -6.78 -0.08
N SER A 74 16.78 -6.99 0.23
CA SER A 74 15.73 -6.00 -0.01
C SER A 74 15.97 -4.71 0.80
N LEU A 75 16.33 -4.82 2.08
CA LEU A 75 16.65 -3.65 2.91
C LEU A 75 17.90 -2.92 2.41
N ALA A 76 18.92 -3.65 1.98
CA ALA A 76 20.12 -3.05 1.39
C ALA A 76 19.79 -2.25 0.12
N GLY A 77 18.98 -2.80 -0.78
CA GLY A 77 18.51 -2.10 -1.97
C GLY A 77 17.69 -0.84 -1.65
N THR A 78 16.83 -0.90 -0.62
CA THR A 78 16.09 0.28 -0.13
C THR A 78 17.04 1.35 0.44
N VAL A 79 18.09 0.96 1.20
CA VAL A 79 19.13 1.90 1.67
C VAL A 79 19.83 2.58 0.50
N VAL A 80 20.27 1.79 -0.50
CA VAL A 80 20.89 2.34 -1.72
C VAL A 80 19.95 3.32 -2.43
N SER A 81 18.68 2.98 -2.57
CA SER A 81 17.68 3.85 -3.15
C SER A 81 17.54 5.17 -2.38
N PHE A 82 17.43 5.14 -1.05
CA PHE A 82 17.31 6.36 -0.25
C PHE A 82 18.58 7.22 -0.33
N VAL A 83 19.77 6.62 -0.32
CA VAL A 83 21.02 7.36 -0.54
C VAL A 83 21.04 8.00 -1.93
N MET A 84 20.63 7.27 -2.98
CA MET A 84 20.50 7.83 -4.34
C MET A 84 19.50 8.99 -4.39
N LEU A 85 18.33 8.85 -3.74
CA LEU A 85 17.34 9.93 -3.64
C LEU A 85 17.91 11.16 -2.92
N ALA A 86 18.58 10.96 -1.77
CA ALA A 86 19.14 12.06 -0.98
C ALA A 86 20.27 12.82 -1.71
N LEU A 87 21.04 12.12 -2.54
CA LEU A 87 22.13 12.68 -3.34
C LEU A 87 21.71 13.07 -4.75
N ALA A 88 20.43 12.97 -5.10
CA ALA A 88 19.96 13.22 -6.45
C ALA A 88 20.22 14.66 -6.88
N LYS A 89 20.73 14.82 -8.11
CA LYS A 89 20.99 16.12 -8.76
C LYS A 89 20.18 16.27 -10.05
N SER A 90 19.35 15.29 -10.37
CA SER A 90 18.52 15.31 -11.58
C SER A 90 17.29 14.40 -11.42
N LEU A 91 16.28 14.66 -12.23
CA LEU A 91 15.07 13.84 -12.30
C LEU A 91 15.39 12.38 -12.69
N ALA A 92 16.39 12.16 -13.56
CA ALA A 92 16.82 10.82 -13.98
C ALA A 92 17.32 9.98 -12.78
N VAL A 93 18.07 10.58 -11.84
CA VAL A 93 18.52 9.90 -10.63
C VAL A 93 17.36 9.56 -9.71
N LEU A 94 16.33 10.41 -9.62
CA LEU A 94 15.10 10.08 -8.89
C LEU A 94 14.40 8.85 -9.49
N PHE A 95 14.28 8.78 -10.82
CA PHE A 95 13.72 7.60 -11.49
C PHE A 95 14.53 6.35 -11.20
N LEU A 96 15.85 6.42 -11.35
CA LEU A 96 16.72 5.27 -11.11
C LEU A 96 16.61 4.79 -9.66
N ALA A 97 16.61 5.71 -8.69
CA ALA A 97 16.41 5.37 -7.29
C ALA A 97 15.07 4.68 -7.03
N ARG A 98 13.97 5.19 -7.63
CA ARG A 98 12.64 4.57 -7.51
C ARG A 98 12.59 3.17 -8.13
N ILE A 99 13.26 2.96 -9.26
CA ILE A 99 13.38 1.63 -9.90
C ILE A 99 14.18 0.68 -9.01
N VAL A 100 15.32 1.11 -8.48
CA VAL A 100 16.15 0.30 -7.56
C VAL A 100 15.35 -0.10 -6.32
N ASP A 101 14.62 0.83 -5.70
CA ASP A 101 13.76 0.57 -4.55
C ASP A 101 12.66 -0.46 -4.89
N GLY A 102 12.00 -0.29 -6.04
CA GLY A 102 10.98 -1.22 -6.52
C GLY A 102 11.53 -2.62 -6.79
N LEU A 103 12.69 -2.73 -7.47
CA LEU A 103 13.35 -4.01 -7.72
C LEU A 103 13.80 -4.71 -6.43
N SER A 104 14.08 -3.95 -5.38
CA SER A 104 14.41 -4.47 -4.05
C SER A 104 13.18 -4.70 -3.17
N GLY A 105 11.97 -4.33 -3.63
CA GLY A 105 10.73 -4.23 -2.85
C GLY A 105 10.09 -5.56 -2.44
N GLY A 106 10.88 -6.62 -2.17
CA GLY A 106 10.41 -7.92 -1.68
C GLY A 106 10.11 -7.98 -0.16
N ASN A 107 10.35 -6.91 0.59
CA ASN A 107 10.30 -6.90 2.05
C ASN A 107 8.96 -7.38 2.61
N ILE A 108 7.84 -6.87 2.09
CA ILE A 108 6.50 -7.17 2.63
C ILE A 108 6.09 -8.60 2.32
N THR A 109 6.34 -9.08 1.09
CA THR A 109 6.01 -10.45 0.68
C THR A 109 6.84 -11.48 1.44
N THR A 110 8.16 -11.25 1.55
CA THR A 110 9.07 -12.12 2.31
C THR A 110 8.75 -12.10 3.81
N ALA A 111 8.39 -10.93 4.37
CA ALA A 111 8.01 -10.81 5.76
C ALA A 111 6.67 -11.52 6.06
N ARG A 112 5.69 -11.46 5.16
CA ARG A 112 4.44 -12.24 5.26
C ARG A 112 4.73 -13.74 5.23
N ALA A 113 5.62 -14.19 4.35
CA ALA A 113 6.05 -15.58 4.28
C ALA A 113 6.78 -16.00 5.57
N TYR A 114 7.73 -15.19 6.06
CA TYR A 114 8.40 -15.42 7.34
C TYR A 114 7.43 -15.60 8.50
N ILE A 115 6.42 -14.71 8.61
CA ILE A 115 5.38 -14.83 9.63
C ILE A 115 4.55 -16.11 9.41
N GLY A 116 4.26 -16.46 8.16
CA GLY A 116 3.58 -17.71 7.84
C GLY A 116 4.33 -18.95 8.32
N ASP A 117 5.67 -18.94 8.17
CA ASP A 117 6.55 -20.05 8.57
C ASP A 117 6.61 -20.27 10.09
N ILE A 118 6.50 -19.19 10.88
CA ILE A 118 6.55 -19.25 12.37
C ILE A 118 5.19 -19.25 13.04
N ALA A 119 4.11 -19.10 12.27
CA ALA A 119 2.75 -19.05 12.79
C ALA A 119 2.21 -20.45 13.06
N THR A 120 1.67 -20.64 14.27
CA THR A 120 0.82 -21.80 14.60
C THR A 120 -0.66 -21.47 14.39
N PRO A 121 -1.56 -22.46 14.24
CA PRO A 121 -2.99 -22.19 14.09
C PRO A 121 -3.53 -21.23 15.17
N GLU A 122 -3.04 -21.37 16.43
CA GLU A 122 -3.51 -20.62 17.59
C GLU A 122 -3.04 -19.16 17.59
N ASN A 123 -1.87 -18.86 16.99
CA ASN A 123 -1.28 -17.51 17.03
C ASN A 123 -1.31 -16.77 15.69
N ARG A 124 -1.72 -17.45 14.61
CA ARG A 124 -1.67 -16.94 13.23
C ARG A 124 -2.39 -15.59 13.07
N ALA A 125 -3.62 -15.51 13.58
CA ALA A 125 -4.41 -14.26 13.51
C ALA A 125 -3.71 -13.10 14.22
N ARG A 126 -3.10 -13.36 15.39
CA ARG A 126 -2.34 -12.36 16.15
C ARG A 126 -1.10 -11.89 15.40
N LEU A 127 -0.34 -12.80 14.77
CA LEU A 127 0.88 -12.49 14.06
C LEU A 127 0.61 -11.69 12.79
N PHE A 128 -0.42 -12.06 12.01
CA PHE A 128 -0.84 -11.27 10.86
C PHE A 128 -1.47 -9.93 11.27
N GLY A 129 -2.10 -9.86 12.45
CA GLY A 129 -2.56 -8.59 13.04
C GLY A 129 -1.42 -7.60 13.32
N LEU A 130 -0.22 -8.08 13.68
CA LEU A 130 0.96 -7.24 13.84
C LEU A 130 1.39 -6.59 12.52
N LEU A 131 1.23 -7.27 11.38
CA LEU A 131 1.45 -6.65 10.07
C LEU A 131 0.52 -5.46 9.85
N GLY A 132 -0.77 -5.64 10.14
CA GLY A 132 -1.75 -4.55 10.06
C GLY A 132 -1.38 -3.36 10.96
N ALA A 133 -0.91 -3.65 12.19
CA ALA A 133 -0.43 -2.61 13.11
C ALA A 133 0.81 -1.89 12.56
N ALA A 134 1.76 -2.62 11.96
CA ALA A 134 2.93 -2.01 11.33
C ALA A 134 2.54 -1.09 10.15
N PHE A 135 1.56 -1.51 9.33
CA PHE A 135 1.01 -0.65 8.26
C PHE A 135 0.39 0.63 8.84
N GLY A 136 -0.47 0.52 9.85
CA GLY A 136 -1.10 1.67 10.48
C GLY A 136 -0.07 2.64 11.08
N LEU A 137 0.88 2.13 11.86
CA LEU A 137 1.95 2.94 12.46
C LEU A 137 2.87 3.56 11.40
N GLY A 138 3.23 2.80 10.35
CA GLY A 138 4.07 3.30 9.26
C GLY A 138 3.44 4.47 8.51
N PHE A 139 2.14 4.39 8.25
CA PHE A 139 1.38 5.47 7.61
C PHE A 139 1.06 6.67 8.51
N ILE A 140 1.29 6.58 9.82
CA ILE A 140 1.26 7.72 10.75
C ILE A 140 2.65 8.32 10.90
N ILE A 141 3.62 7.47 11.28
CA ILE A 141 4.97 7.89 11.63
C ILE A 141 5.73 8.39 10.39
N GLY A 142 5.60 7.71 9.25
CA GLY A 142 6.31 8.07 8.03
C GLY A 142 6.00 9.49 7.56
N PRO A 143 4.74 9.81 7.22
CA PRO A 143 4.37 11.17 6.83
C PRO A 143 4.62 12.21 7.94
N GLY A 144 4.43 11.82 9.22
CA GLY A 144 4.75 12.68 10.36
C GLY A 144 6.23 13.08 10.40
N LEU A 145 7.13 12.10 10.25
CA LEU A 145 8.57 12.36 10.16
C LEU A 145 8.93 13.17 8.91
N SER A 146 8.25 12.89 7.78
CA SER A 146 8.41 13.72 6.58
C SER A 146 8.06 15.18 6.87
N GLY A 147 6.94 15.45 7.53
CA GLY A 147 6.54 16.81 7.93
C GLY A 147 7.56 17.46 8.88
N VAL A 148 8.01 16.73 9.91
CA VAL A 148 8.99 17.24 10.89
C VAL A 148 10.33 17.59 10.24
N PHE A 149 10.85 16.77 9.33
CA PHE A 149 12.17 17.00 8.75
C PHE A 149 12.14 17.84 7.46
N ALA A 150 11.00 17.92 6.77
CA ALA A 150 10.89 18.66 5.50
C ALA A 150 11.13 20.17 5.65
N HIS A 151 10.91 20.75 6.85
CA HIS A 151 11.22 22.16 7.12
C HIS A 151 12.73 22.45 7.15
N ILE A 152 13.57 21.42 7.36
CA ILE A 152 15.03 21.57 7.32
C ILE A 152 15.51 21.53 5.85
N SER A 153 15.13 20.48 5.14
CA SER A 153 15.37 20.31 3.70
C SER A 153 14.55 19.13 3.18
N TYR A 154 14.34 19.06 1.85
CA TYR A 154 13.68 17.89 1.22
C TYR A 154 14.52 16.61 1.35
N THR A 155 15.82 16.70 1.58
CA THR A 155 16.67 15.51 1.73
C THR A 155 16.75 15.01 3.17
N ALA A 156 16.47 15.85 4.19
CA ALA A 156 16.53 15.45 5.59
C ALA A 156 15.61 14.27 5.94
N PRO A 157 14.33 14.23 5.52
CA PRO A 157 13.48 13.06 5.74
C PRO A 157 14.03 11.79 5.06
N ILE A 158 14.63 11.94 3.87
CA ILE A 158 15.20 10.82 3.11
C ILE A 158 16.41 10.23 3.83
N TRP A 159 17.30 11.07 4.38
CA TRP A 159 18.41 10.62 5.21
C TRP A 159 17.94 9.93 6.49
N ALA A 160 16.88 10.45 7.13
CA ALA A 160 16.27 9.79 8.29
C ALA A 160 15.73 8.39 7.90
N ALA A 161 15.04 8.27 6.76
CA ALA A 161 14.58 6.99 6.24
C ALA A 161 15.73 6.02 5.96
N ALA A 162 16.82 6.49 5.33
CA ALA A 162 18.02 5.69 5.10
C ALA A 162 18.61 5.17 6.39
N ALA A 163 18.80 6.04 7.39
CA ALA A 163 19.39 5.69 8.69
C ALA A 163 18.53 4.64 9.43
N ILE A 164 17.21 4.84 9.49
CA ILE A 164 16.28 3.90 10.12
C ILE A 164 16.32 2.55 9.38
N THR A 165 16.39 2.56 8.04
CA THR A 165 16.46 1.32 7.23
C THR A 165 17.78 0.58 7.44
N VAL A 166 18.91 1.30 7.60
CA VAL A 166 20.21 0.70 7.98
C VAL A 166 20.09 -0.01 9.33
N VAL A 167 19.46 0.62 10.32
CA VAL A 167 19.24 0.00 11.64
C VAL A 167 18.42 -1.29 11.49
N ALA A 168 17.32 -1.25 10.73
CA ALA A 168 16.52 -2.46 10.49
C ALA A 168 17.29 -3.56 9.76
N MET A 169 18.12 -3.18 8.79
CA MET A 169 18.99 -4.12 8.07
C MET A 169 20.00 -4.78 9.02
N LEU A 170 20.65 -4.02 9.88
CA LEU A 170 21.59 -4.54 10.88
C LEU A 170 20.88 -5.46 11.88
N LEU A 171 19.68 -5.09 12.36
CA LEU A 171 18.86 -5.97 13.20
C LEU A 171 18.53 -7.29 12.50
N ALA A 172 18.19 -7.24 11.21
CA ALA A 172 17.92 -8.45 10.43
C ALA A 172 19.20 -9.30 10.23
N ILE A 173 20.34 -8.67 9.98
CA ILE A 173 21.63 -9.38 9.81
C ILE A 173 22.05 -10.09 11.09
N PHE A 174 21.96 -9.44 12.24
CA PHE A 174 22.58 -9.98 13.46
C PHE A 174 21.62 -10.83 14.30
N TRP A 175 20.31 -10.57 14.24
CA TRP A 175 19.38 -11.16 15.19
C TRP A 175 18.16 -11.89 14.57
N LEU A 176 17.92 -11.76 13.24
CA LEU A 176 16.81 -12.47 12.62
C LEU A 176 17.23 -13.92 12.32
N PRO A 177 16.62 -14.95 12.93
CA PRO A 177 16.92 -16.34 12.59
C PRO A 177 16.34 -16.69 11.21
N GLU A 178 16.95 -17.68 10.54
CA GLU A 178 16.40 -18.25 9.31
C GLU A 178 15.26 -19.21 9.63
N THR A 179 14.20 -19.20 8.82
CA THR A 179 13.03 -20.06 9.03
C THR A 179 12.89 -21.14 7.97
N VAL A 180 13.51 -20.98 6.80
CA VAL A 180 13.39 -21.94 5.70
C VAL A 180 14.49 -22.98 5.76
N HIS A 181 14.07 -24.24 5.89
CA HIS A 181 14.90 -25.41 5.58
C HIS A 181 14.45 -25.97 4.22
N ARG A 182 15.04 -25.46 3.14
CA ARG A 182 14.88 -25.84 1.72
C ARG A 182 13.54 -26.55 1.43
N VAL A 183 12.58 -25.85 0.90
CA VAL A 183 11.34 -26.45 0.37
C VAL A 183 11.40 -26.32 -1.15
N ASP A 184 11.27 -27.44 -1.86
CA ASP A 184 11.01 -27.46 -3.30
C ASP A 184 9.55 -27.01 -3.55
N ALA A 185 9.27 -25.75 -3.26
CA ALA A 185 7.95 -25.18 -3.52
C ALA A 185 7.83 -24.82 -5.00
N VAL A 186 6.93 -25.48 -5.69
CA VAL A 186 6.51 -25.08 -7.05
C VAL A 186 5.75 -23.76 -6.92
N SER A 187 6.46 -22.66 -7.08
CA SER A 187 5.84 -21.34 -7.08
C SER A 187 5.10 -21.12 -8.40
N VAL A 188 3.79 -21.08 -8.37
CA VAL A 188 2.97 -20.73 -9.53
C VAL A 188 3.06 -19.22 -9.75
N SER A 189 3.44 -18.82 -10.97
CA SER A 189 3.48 -17.40 -11.33
C SER A 189 2.10 -16.72 -11.07
N PRO A 190 2.06 -15.53 -10.43
CA PRO A 190 0.82 -14.79 -10.23
C PRO A 190 0.02 -14.56 -11.53
N TRP A 191 0.72 -14.39 -12.65
CA TRP A 191 0.09 -14.21 -13.98
C TRP A 191 -0.58 -15.47 -14.49
N THR A 192 0.04 -16.65 -14.27
CA THR A 192 -0.60 -17.94 -14.59
C THR A 192 -1.82 -18.16 -13.71
N ALA A 193 -1.70 -17.88 -12.41
CA ALA A 193 -2.83 -17.93 -11.49
C ALA A 193 -3.97 -16.99 -11.92
N LEU A 194 -3.64 -15.75 -12.30
CA LEU A 194 -4.63 -14.76 -12.78
C LEU A 194 -5.35 -15.25 -14.05
N ARG A 195 -4.63 -15.83 -15.00
CA ARG A 195 -5.21 -16.35 -16.25
C ARG A 195 -6.18 -17.52 -15.98
N GLU A 196 -5.79 -18.46 -15.14
CA GLU A 196 -6.59 -19.63 -14.82
C GLU A 196 -7.83 -19.28 -13.95
N LEU A 197 -7.62 -18.48 -12.89
CA LEU A 197 -8.68 -18.10 -11.97
C LEU A 197 -9.62 -17.04 -12.56
N GLY A 198 -9.12 -16.18 -13.45
CA GLY A 198 -9.92 -15.18 -14.18
C GLY A 198 -10.95 -15.77 -15.14
N GLY A 199 -10.86 -17.06 -15.45
CA GLY A 199 -11.94 -17.80 -16.13
C GLY A 199 -13.22 -17.98 -15.30
N ARG A 200 -13.15 -17.83 -13.98
CA ARG A 200 -14.30 -17.93 -13.07
C ARG A 200 -14.98 -16.55 -12.94
N PRO A 201 -16.24 -16.38 -13.36
CA PRO A 201 -16.88 -15.04 -13.44
C PRO A 201 -16.85 -14.28 -12.11
N ASN A 202 -17.10 -14.96 -11.00
CA ASN A 202 -17.17 -14.36 -9.67
C ASN A 202 -15.78 -13.87 -9.19
N LEU A 203 -14.71 -14.66 -9.43
CA LEU A 203 -13.32 -14.26 -9.12
C LEU A 203 -12.86 -13.12 -10.03
N ARG A 204 -13.18 -13.19 -11.32
CA ARG A 204 -12.86 -12.11 -12.26
C ARG A 204 -13.48 -10.78 -11.83
N LEU A 205 -14.73 -10.81 -11.36
CA LEU A 205 -15.40 -9.61 -10.84
C LEU A 205 -14.71 -9.08 -9.58
N LEU A 206 -14.33 -9.96 -8.63
CA LEU A 206 -13.63 -9.57 -7.42
C LEU A 206 -12.25 -8.98 -7.73
N PHE A 207 -11.51 -9.57 -8.65
CA PHE A 207 -10.22 -9.08 -9.14
C PHE A 207 -10.34 -7.70 -9.82
N LEU A 208 -11.42 -7.48 -10.58
CA LEU A 208 -11.69 -6.17 -11.18
C LEU A 208 -12.01 -5.11 -10.11
N ILE A 209 -12.81 -5.47 -9.10
CA ILE A 209 -13.13 -4.58 -7.97
C ILE A 209 -11.85 -4.21 -7.21
N ASP A 210 -10.99 -5.18 -6.93
CA ASP A 210 -9.72 -4.97 -6.24
C ASP A 210 -8.79 -4.03 -7.03
N PHE A 211 -8.61 -4.30 -8.32
CA PHE A 211 -7.82 -3.45 -9.23
C PHE A 211 -8.34 -2.00 -9.28
N LEU A 212 -9.66 -1.80 -9.48
CA LEU A 212 -10.26 -0.47 -9.58
C LEU A 212 -10.14 0.31 -8.27
N TYR A 213 -10.30 -0.36 -7.14
CA TYR A 213 -10.08 0.25 -5.82
C TYR A 213 -8.64 0.73 -5.67
N TRP A 214 -7.65 -0.14 -5.93
CA TRP A 214 -6.24 0.22 -5.77
C TRP A 214 -5.76 1.27 -6.78
N ALA A 215 -6.28 1.24 -8.01
CA ALA A 215 -6.01 2.29 -8.99
C ALA A 215 -6.55 3.65 -8.52
N SER A 216 -7.80 3.70 -8.04
CA SER A 216 -8.41 4.94 -7.51
C SER A 216 -7.71 5.42 -6.23
N PHE A 217 -7.35 4.52 -5.32
CA PHE A 217 -6.59 4.85 -4.12
C PHE A 217 -5.22 5.43 -4.47
N ALA A 218 -4.53 4.88 -5.47
CA ALA A 218 -3.25 5.39 -5.92
C ALA A 218 -3.35 6.77 -6.59
N VAL A 219 -4.47 7.09 -7.28
CA VAL A 219 -4.76 8.47 -7.72
C VAL A 219 -4.77 9.40 -6.52
N TYR A 220 -5.60 9.12 -5.51
CA TYR A 220 -5.70 9.94 -4.30
C TYR A 220 -4.32 10.10 -3.63
N GLN A 221 -3.64 9.00 -3.37
CA GLN A 221 -2.39 8.97 -2.62
C GLN A 221 -1.27 9.79 -3.28
N THR A 222 -1.16 9.72 -4.61
CA THR A 222 -0.02 10.33 -5.34
C THR A 222 -0.31 11.76 -5.82
N THR A 223 -1.58 12.15 -5.91
CA THR A 223 -1.96 13.52 -6.29
C THR A 223 -2.24 14.42 -5.10
N LEU A 224 -2.43 13.87 -3.88
CA LEU A 224 -2.82 14.65 -2.70
C LEU A 224 -1.86 15.81 -2.43
N ALA A 225 -0.54 15.57 -2.46
CA ALA A 225 0.44 16.61 -2.21
C ALA A 225 0.30 17.79 -3.20
N LEU A 226 0.15 17.51 -4.49
CA LEU A 226 -0.06 18.53 -5.51
C LEU A 226 -1.44 19.20 -5.39
N PHE A 227 -2.46 18.42 -5.01
CA PHE A 227 -3.81 18.93 -4.78
C PHE A 227 -3.82 19.98 -3.65
N VAL A 228 -3.29 19.64 -2.48
CA VAL A 228 -3.30 20.57 -1.33
C VAL A 228 -2.34 21.74 -1.53
N ALA A 229 -1.24 21.54 -2.25
CA ALA A 229 -0.32 22.62 -2.61
C ALA A 229 -1.01 23.65 -3.51
N ARG A 230 -1.72 23.21 -4.56
CA ARG A 230 -2.38 24.12 -5.51
C ARG A 230 -3.60 24.81 -4.91
N ARG A 231 -4.40 24.08 -4.11
CA ARG A 231 -5.69 24.56 -3.61
C ARG A 231 -5.62 25.30 -2.28
N PHE A 232 -4.72 24.89 -1.40
CA PHE A 232 -4.60 25.41 -0.04
C PHE A 232 -3.20 25.95 0.27
N ASN A 233 -2.32 26.01 -0.70
CA ASN A 233 -0.93 26.51 -0.57
C ASN A 233 -0.12 25.74 0.49
N PHE A 234 -0.37 24.42 0.64
CA PHE A 234 0.39 23.56 1.54
C PHE A 234 1.76 23.25 0.96
N ASP A 235 2.76 23.24 1.82
CA ASP A 235 4.11 22.73 1.53
C ASP A 235 4.25 21.24 1.93
N ALA A 236 5.47 20.70 1.82
CA ALA A 236 5.76 19.32 2.20
C ALA A 236 5.53 19.07 3.71
N THR A 237 5.79 20.07 4.55
CA THR A 237 5.60 20.00 6.01
C THR A 237 4.12 19.85 6.37
N HIS A 238 3.27 20.77 5.90
CA HIS A 238 1.84 20.70 6.12
C HIS A 238 1.20 19.45 5.51
N THR A 239 1.66 19.04 4.33
CA THR A 239 1.19 17.80 3.68
C THR A 239 1.59 16.55 4.49
N GLY A 240 2.78 16.53 5.06
CA GLY A 240 3.23 15.46 5.94
C GLY A 240 2.34 15.32 7.18
N TYR A 241 2.05 16.43 7.87
CA TYR A 241 1.17 16.42 9.03
C TYR A 241 -0.28 16.05 8.68
N LEU A 242 -0.79 16.53 7.53
CA LEU A 242 -2.11 16.16 7.02
C LEU A 242 -2.23 14.65 6.83
N LEU A 243 -1.23 14.03 6.17
CA LEU A 243 -1.22 12.58 5.94
C LEU A 243 -1.04 11.77 7.23
N ALA A 244 -0.25 12.26 8.19
CA ALA A 244 -0.12 11.65 9.51
C ALA A 244 -1.46 11.66 10.27
N ALA A 245 -2.16 12.79 10.27
CA ALA A 245 -3.50 12.92 10.86
C ALA A 245 -4.53 12.02 10.18
N PHE A 246 -4.48 11.95 8.85
CA PHE A 246 -5.33 11.04 8.08
C PHE A 246 -5.04 9.56 8.36
N GLY A 247 -3.75 9.19 8.46
CA GLY A 247 -3.33 7.85 8.87
C GLY A 247 -3.80 7.49 10.28
N PHE A 248 -3.70 8.43 11.23
CA PHE A 248 -4.19 8.26 12.61
C PHE A 248 -5.71 8.02 12.64
N LEU A 249 -6.47 8.81 11.89
CA LEU A 249 -7.91 8.61 11.74
C LEU A 249 -8.23 7.24 11.14
N GLY A 250 -7.47 6.80 10.13
CA GLY A 250 -7.59 5.48 9.51
C GLY A 250 -7.37 4.34 10.52
N VAL A 251 -6.38 4.46 11.40
CA VAL A 251 -6.11 3.47 12.47
C VAL A 251 -7.26 3.41 13.45
N ILE A 252 -7.83 4.55 13.86
CA ILE A 252 -9.02 4.59 14.75
C ILE A 252 -10.19 3.86 14.09
N VAL A 253 -10.47 4.16 12.82
CA VAL A 253 -11.54 3.50 12.05
C VAL A 253 -11.32 1.99 12.01
N GLN A 254 -10.10 1.57 11.66
CA GLN A 254 -9.78 0.15 11.52
C GLN A 254 -9.86 -0.59 12.86
N ALA A 255 -9.38 -0.01 13.95
CA ALA A 255 -9.37 -0.64 15.26
C ALA A 255 -10.76 -0.68 15.93
N ALA A 256 -11.53 0.41 15.81
CA ALA A 256 -12.78 0.56 16.55
C ALA A 256 -14.03 0.19 15.74
N LEU A 257 -14.07 0.47 14.44
CA LEU A 257 -15.31 0.40 13.66
C LEU A 257 -15.41 -0.82 12.74
N VAL A 258 -14.30 -1.26 12.15
CA VAL A 258 -14.32 -2.33 11.12
C VAL A 258 -14.90 -3.62 11.68
N GLY A 259 -14.40 -4.09 12.81
CA GLY A 259 -14.85 -5.36 13.43
C GLY A 259 -16.36 -5.40 13.69
N PRO A 260 -16.92 -4.46 14.46
CA PRO A 260 -18.36 -4.39 14.72
C PRO A 260 -19.22 -4.24 13.45
N ILE A 261 -18.76 -3.45 12.48
CA ILE A 261 -19.51 -3.21 11.23
C ILE A 261 -19.50 -4.44 10.34
N VAL A 262 -18.36 -5.10 10.16
CA VAL A 262 -18.26 -6.34 9.38
C VAL A 262 -19.12 -7.45 10.02
N LYS A 263 -19.14 -7.57 11.35
CA LYS A 263 -20.00 -8.52 12.05
C LYS A 263 -21.49 -8.28 11.80
N ARG A 264 -21.92 -7.02 11.65
CA ARG A 264 -23.34 -6.66 11.45
C ARG A 264 -23.77 -6.69 9.98
N LEU A 265 -22.94 -6.19 9.06
CA LEU A 265 -23.28 -5.99 7.66
C LEU A 265 -22.70 -7.06 6.73
N GLY A 266 -21.66 -7.78 7.17
CA GLY A 266 -20.83 -8.65 6.35
C GLY A 266 -19.84 -7.89 5.47
N GLU A 267 -18.81 -8.58 4.95
CA GLU A 267 -17.70 -7.99 4.20
C GLU A 267 -18.16 -7.24 2.94
N LYS A 268 -19.09 -7.82 2.18
CA LYS A 268 -19.57 -7.23 0.93
C LYS A 268 -20.22 -5.86 1.14
N ARG A 269 -21.14 -5.75 2.12
CA ARG A 269 -21.84 -4.49 2.39
C ARG A 269 -20.90 -3.47 3.01
N THR A 270 -19.95 -3.91 3.85
CA THR A 270 -18.92 -3.05 4.42
C THR A 270 -18.00 -2.49 3.33
N LEU A 271 -17.59 -3.32 2.34
CA LEU A 271 -16.85 -2.86 1.17
C LEU A 271 -17.64 -1.82 0.36
N MET A 272 -18.91 -2.08 0.07
CA MET A 272 -19.75 -1.13 -0.66
C MET A 272 -19.89 0.21 0.08
N ALA A 273 -20.11 0.17 1.39
CA ALA A 273 -20.16 1.39 2.22
C ALA A 273 -18.82 2.13 2.19
N GLY A 274 -17.70 1.40 2.29
CA GLY A 274 -16.35 1.96 2.19
C GLY A 274 -16.11 2.67 0.87
N LEU A 275 -16.46 2.05 -0.26
CA LEU A 275 -16.31 2.64 -1.59
C LEU A 275 -17.13 3.93 -1.75
N VAL A 276 -18.37 3.95 -1.21
CA VAL A 276 -19.22 5.15 -1.22
C VAL A 276 -18.63 6.24 -0.31
N PHE A 277 -18.18 5.91 0.90
CA PHE A 277 -17.54 6.87 1.79
C PHE A 277 -16.27 7.46 1.19
N ALA A 278 -15.42 6.65 0.57
CA ALA A 278 -14.23 7.14 -0.14
C ALA A 278 -14.62 8.07 -1.30
N ALA A 279 -15.64 7.71 -2.07
CA ALA A 279 -16.15 8.55 -3.16
C ALA A 279 -16.71 9.91 -2.66
N ILE A 280 -17.40 9.92 -1.51
CA ILE A 280 -17.87 11.17 -0.87
C ILE A 280 -16.68 12.01 -0.43
N GLY A 281 -15.68 11.42 0.25
CA GLY A 281 -14.49 12.13 0.72
C GLY A 281 -13.71 12.75 -0.43
N TRP A 282 -13.41 11.98 -1.49
CA TRP A 282 -12.59 12.47 -2.60
C TRP A 282 -13.40 13.34 -3.57
N GLY A 283 -14.64 12.95 -3.90
CA GLY A 283 -15.52 13.75 -4.74
C GLY A 283 -15.90 15.08 -4.10
N GLY A 284 -16.19 15.08 -2.79
CA GLY A 284 -16.42 16.33 -2.04
C GLY A 284 -15.16 17.22 -2.01
N SER A 285 -13.97 16.61 -1.81
CA SER A 285 -12.70 17.34 -1.88
C SER A 285 -12.46 17.93 -3.27
N ALA A 286 -12.87 17.26 -4.35
CA ALA A 286 -12.80 17.79 -5.70
C ALA A 286 -13.54 19.13 -5.88
N LEU A 287 -14.65 19.29 -5.17
CA LEU A 287 -15.56 20.43 -5.31
C LEU A 287 -15.28 21.57 -4.33
N THR A 288 -14.69 21.26 -3.17
CA THR A 288 -14.51 22.29 -2.12
C THR A 288 -13.26 23.14 -2.33
N HIS A 289 -13.38 24.43 -2.02
CA HIS A 289 -12.27 25.38 -1.89
C HIS A 289 -12.11 25.85 -0.44
N SER A 290 -12.93 25.33 0.48
CA SER A 290 -12.89 25.65 1.90
C SER A 290 -12.03 24.65 2.65
N LEU A 291 -10.96 25.10 3.31
CA LEU A 291 -10.07 24.24 4.09
C LEU A 291 -10.79 23.52 5.25
N PRO A 292 -11.69 24.16 6.03
CA PRO A 292 -12.48 23.44 7.05
C PRO A 292 -13.36 22.33 6.46
N VAL A 293 -14.00 22.56 5.31
CA VAL A 293 -14.82 21.55 4.64
C VAL A 293 -13.93 20.42 4.14
N PHE A 294 -12.74 20.72 3.60
CA PHE A 294 -11.76 19.70 3.20
C PHE A 294 -11.37 18.80 4.39
N TYR A 295 -11.06 19.37 5.56
CA TYR A 295 -10.77 18.59 6.77
C TYR A 295 -11.95 17.71 7.19
N LEU A 296 -13.19 18.21 7.10
CA LEU A 296 -14.38 17.40 7.38
C LEU A 296 -14.50 16.21 6.40
N LEU A 297 -14.15 16.41 5.13
CA LEU A 297 -14.20 15.37 4.09
C LEU A 297 -13.11 14.30 4.23
N LEU A 298 -12.06 14.55 5.01
CA LEU A 298 -11.09 13.50 5.35
C LEU A 298 -11.73 12.38 6.19
N VAL A 299 -12.79 12.69 6.97
CA VAL A 299 -13.48 11.69 7.79
C VAL A 299 -14.13 10.60 6.92
N PRO A 300 -15.04 10.92 5.98
CA PRO A 300 -15.56 9.89 5.09
C PRO A 300 -14.45 9.25 4.23
N GLY A 301 -13.41 9.97 3.81
CA GLY A 301 -12.25 9.39 3.14
C GLY A 301 -11.57 8.30 3.96
N ALA A 302 -11.31 8.55 5.25
CA ALA A 302 -10.70 7.60 6.15
C ALA A 302 -11.61 6.40 6.47
N LEU A 303 -12.93 6.62 6.65
CA LEU A 303 -13.93 5.56 6.77
C LEU A 303 -13.90 4.66 5.53
N GLY A 304 -13.81 5.28 4.34
CA GLY A 304 -13.74 4.57 3.08
C GLY A 304 -12.57 3.62 3.00
N ILE A 305 -11.35 4.11 3.23
CA ILE A 305 -10.13 3.30 3.20
C ILE A 305 -10.15 2.24 4.30
N GLY A 306 -10.58 2.62 5.52
CA GLY A 306 -10.65 1.71 6.66
C GLY A 306 -11.59 0.53 6.44
N PHE A 307 -12.69 0.71 5.71
CA PHE A 307 -13.64 -0.35 5.40
C PHE A 307 -13.25 -1.16 4.17
N CYS A 308 -12.72 -0.51 3.13
CA CYS A 308 -12.39 -1.18 1.86
C CYS A 308 -11.28 -2.21 2.03
N ASN A 309 -10.15 -1.81 2.62
CA ASN A 309 -8.94 -2.62 2.65
C ASN A 309 -9.13 -3.97 3.37
N PRO A 310 -9.61 -4.05 4.63
CA PRO A 310 -9.82 -5.33 5.29
C PRO A 310 -10.95 -6.15 4.66
N SER A 311 -11.99 -5.50 4.13
CA SER A 311 -13.08 -6.21 3.46
C SER A 311 -12.62 -6.86 2.14
N LEU A 312 -11.78 -6.19 1.34
CA LEU A 312 -11.19 -6.77 0.12
C LEU A 312 -10.29 -7.95 0.45
N VAL A 313 -9.37 -7.79 1.43
CA VAL A 313 -8.48 -8.87 1.87
C VAL A 313 -9.28 -10.09 2.33
N SER A 314 -10.36 -9.89 3.08
CA SER A 314 -11.23 -10.97 3.56
C SER A 314 -11.97 -11.65 2.41
N LEU A 315 -12.60 -10.88 1.50
CA LEU A 315 -13.31 -11.42 0.34
C LEU A 315 -12.39 -12.18 -0.61
N VAL A 316 -11.17 -11.67 -0.87
CA VAL A 316 -10.16 -12.32 -1.69
C VAL A 316 -9.70 -13.63 -1.03
N SER A 317 -9.44 -13.62 0.27
CA SER A 317 -9.03 -14.82 1.01
C SER A 317 -10.12 -15.89 1.03
N GLY A 318 -11.38 -15.49 1.14
CA GLY A 318 -12.53 -16.40 1.15
C GLY A 318 -13.00 -16.89 -0.23
N ALA A 319 -12.51 -16.29 -1.32
CA ALA A 319 -12.98 -16.60 -2.67
C ALA A 319 -12.34 -17.86 -3.28
N GLY A 320 -11.21 -18.33 -2.75
CA GLY A 320 -10.51 -19.56 -3.16
C GLY A 320 -10.71 -20.71 -2.17
N GLY A 321 -10.67 -21.96 -2.67
CA GLY A 321 -10.59 -23.15 -1.80
C GLY A 321 -9.31 -23.13 -0.96
N ARG A 322 -9.24 -23.91 0.12
CA ARG A 322 -8.08 -23.97 1.05
C ARG A 322 -6.74 -24.16 0.32
N HIS A 323 -6.70 -24.95 -0.76
CA HIS A 323 -5.51 -25.20 -1.57
C HIS A 323 -5.20 -24.10 -2.60
N GLU A 324 -6.13 -23.20 -2.87
CA GLU A 324 -6.00 -22.14 -3.88
C GLU A 324 -5.73 -20.74 -3.27
N GLN A 325 -5.81 -20.59 -1.94
CA GLN A 325 -5.69 -19.30 -1.26
C GLN A 325 -4.42 -18.53 -1.63
N GLY A 326 -3.27 -19.20 -1.66
CA GLY A 326 -2.00 -18.57 -2.06
C GLY A 326 -2.03 -18.06 -3.50
N ARG A 327 -2.64 -18.82 -4.43
CA ARG A 327 -2.78 -18.45 -5.84
C ARG A 327 -3.72 -17.26 -6.02
N VAL A 328 -4.85 -17.26 -5.32
CA VAL A 328 -5.83 -16.14 -5.36
C VAL A 328 -5.22 -14.87 -4.79
N GLN A 329 -4.53 -14.95 -3.65
CA GLN A 329 -3.85 -13.80 -3.05
C GLN A 329 -2.69 -13.30 -3.90
N GLY A 330 -1.93 -14.19 -4.53
CA GLY A 330 -0.87 -13.83 -5.46
C GLY A 330 -1.40 -13.08 -6.69
N ALA A 331 -2.52 -13.56 -7.27
CA ALA A 331 -3.18 -12.90 -8.39
C ALA A 331 -3.75 -11.53 -8.00
N ALA A 332 -4.41 -11.42 -6.83
CA ALA A 332 -4.90 -10.14 -6.30
C ALA A 332 -3.74 -9.16 -6.05
N GLY A 333 -2.64 -9.59 -5.41
CA GLY A 333 -1.46 -8.75 -5.19
C GLY A 333 -0.81 -8.22 -6.47
N ALA A 334 -0.84 -9.01 -7.57
CA ALA A 334 -0.39 -8.53 -8.87
C ALA A 334 -1.31 -7.43 -9.44
N LEU A 335 -2.63 -7.57 -9.29
CA LEU A 335 -3.61 -6.56 -9.70
C LEU A 335 -3.56 -5.31 -8.83
N GLU A 336 -3.36 -5.44 -7.51
CA GLU A 336 -3.07 -4.35 -6.59
C GLU A 336 -1.83 -3.55 -7.06
N SER A 337 -0.74 -4.24 -7.39
CA SER A 337 0.49 -3.60 -7.89
C SER A 337 0.27 -2.94 -9.25
N LEU A 338 -0.53 -3.54 -10.13
CA LEU A 338 -0.92 -2.95 -11.42
C LEU A 338 -1.78 -1.69 -11.21
N GLY A 339 -2.73 -1.72 -10.27
CA GLY A 339 -3.52 -0.55 -9.89
C GLY A 339 -2.64 0.59 -9.38
N ARG A 340 -1.67 0.27 -8.52
CA ARG A 340 -0.66 1.23 -8.02
C ARG A 340 0.33 1.70 -9.08
N THR A 341 0.43 1.03 -10.22
CA THR A 341 1.22 1.48 -11.37
C THR A 341 0.40 2.43 -12.26
N ILE A 342 -0.84 2.07 -12.57
CA ILE A 342 -1.70 2.83 -13.48
C ILE A 342 -2.27 4.08 -12.80
N GLY A 343 -2.70 3.98 -11.54
CA GLY A 343 -3.34 5.05 -10.79
C GLY A 343 -2.53 6.35 -10.76
N PRO A 344 -1.23 6.34 -10.41
CA PRO A 344 -0.41 7.55 -10.40
C PRO A 344 -0.31 8.22 -11.77
N VAL A 345 -0.18 7.44 -12.85
CA VAL A 345 -0.11 7.96 -14.23
C VAL A 345 -1.45 8.57 -14.62
N TRP A 346 -2.55 7.88 -14.34
CA TRP A 346 -3.91 8.39 -14.56
C TRP A 346 -4.15 9.67 -13.76
N GLY A 347 -3.97 9.63 -12.42
CA GLY A 347 -4.29 10.74 -11.54
C GLY A 347 -3.47 12.00 -11.83
N ASN A 348 -2.14 11.84 -11.95
CA ASN A 348 -1.27 12.98 -12.23
C ASN A 348 -1.40 13.47 -13.70
N GLY A 349 -1.73 12.59 -14.64
CA GLY A 349 -2.05 12.96 -16.01
C GLY A 349 -3.31 13.83 -16.06
N VAL A 350 -4.41 13.37 -15.46
CA VAL A 350 -5.65 14.15 -15.37
C VAL A 350 -5.42 15.48 -14.61
N LEU A 351 -4.66 15.44 -13.51
CA LEU A 351 -4.32 16.64 -12.75
C LEU A 351 -3.56 17.68 -13.58
N GLN A 352 -2.66 17.22 -14.47
CA GLN A 352 -1.90 18.12 -15.35
C GLN A 352 -2.77 18.79 -16.40
N TRP A 353 -3.66 18.03 -17.04
CA TRP A 353 -4.39 18.50 -18.22
C TRP A 353 -5.78 19.05 -17.90
N ALA A 354 -6.44 18.56 -16.83
CA ALA A 354 -7.82 18.91 -16.49
C ALA A 354 -7.96 19.51 -15.08
N GLY A 355 -6.87 19.57 -14.30
CA GLY A 355 -6.85 20.14 -12.96
C GLY A 355 -7.11 19.11 -11.86
N GLU A 356 -6.80 19.54 -10.63
CA GLU A 356 -6.84 18.67 -9.44
C GLU A 356 -8.26 18.21 -9.06
N GLY A 357 -9.27 19.07 -9.28
CA GLY A 357 -10.67 18.69 -9.02
C GLY A 357 -11.16 17.56 -9.92
N VAL A 358 -10.78 17.59 -11.21
CA VAL A 358 -11.16 16.54 -12.16
C VAL A 358 -10.43 15.22 -11.83
N ALA A 359 -9.17 15.27 -11.40
CA ALA A 359 -8.43 14.08 -10.99
C ALA A 359 -9.15 13.35 -9.82
N TYR A 360 -9.53 14.08 -8.78
CA TYR A 360 -10.25 13.53 -7.63
C TYR A 360 -11.68 13.09 -8.00
N GLY A 361 -12.38 13.89 -8.80
CA GLY A 361 -13.72 13.55 -9.29
C GLY A 361 -13.73 12.27 -10.12
N SER A 362 -12.73 12.08 -10.99
CA SER A 362 -12.60 10.87 -11.80
C SER A 362 -12.39 9.61 -10.94
N ALA A 363 -11.54 9.70 -9.90
CA ALA A 363 -11.35 8.61 -8.96
C ALA A 363 -12.63 8.31 -8.16
N ALA A 364 -13.35 9.33 -7.71
CA ALA A 364 -14.62 9.17 -7.01
C ALA A 364 -15.69 8.49 -7.90
N LEU A 365 -15.78 8.85 -9.16
CA LEU A 365 -16.70 8.20 -10.13
C LEU A 365 -16.36 6.72 -10.33
N VAL A 366 -15.06 6.39 -10.45
CA VAL A 366 -14.63 4.99 -10.54
C VAL A 366 -14.98 4.22 -9.28
N LEU A 367 -14.84 4.81 -8.08
CA LEU A 367 -15.24 4.16 -6.83
C LEU A 367 -16.76 3.93 -6.76
N LEU A 368 -17.58 4.87 -7.20
CA LEU A 368 -19.04 4.67 -7.29
C LEU A 368 -19.41 3.56 -8.27
N GLY A 369 -18.76 3.51 -9.44
CA GLY A 369 -18.90 2.42 -10.38
C GLY A 369 -18.47 1.07 -9.79
N THR A 370 -17.37 1.06 -9.01
CA THR A 370 -16.89 -0.13 -8.31
C THR A 370 -17.86 -0.57 -7.21
N ALA A 371 -18.49 0.35 -6.50
CA ALA A 371 -19.57 0.03 -5.54
C ALA A 371 -20.77 -0.63 -6.23
N ALA A 372 -21.17 -0.10 -7.38
CA ALA A 372 -22.23 -0.69 -8.21
C ALA A 372 -21.85 -2.08 -8.74
N LEU A 373 -20.58 -2.28 -9.16
CA LEU A 373 -20.08 -3.60 -9.55
C LEU A 373 -20.06 -4.58 -8.37
N THR A 374 -19.69 -4.11 -7.17
CA THR A 374 -19.68 -4.93 -5.95
C THR A 374 -21.07 -5.46 -5.60
N SER A 375 -22.15 -4.74 -5.95
CA SER A 375 -23.51 -5.23 -5.74
C SER A 375 -23.80 -6.55 -6.49
N ARG A 376 -23.16 -6.76 -7.64
CA ARG A 376 -23.28 -7.97 -8.49
C ARG A 376 -22.40 -9.14 -8.02
N TYR A 377 -21.45 -8.90 -7.11
CA TYR A 377 -20.60 -9.97 -6.58
C TYR A 377 -21.40 -10.89 -5.65
N HIS A 378 -21.29 -12.20 -5.83
CA HIS A 378 -21.96 -13.20 -4.99
C HIS A 378 -20.96 -13.79 -4.02
N VAL A 379 -21.17 -13.54 -2.71
CA VAL A 379 -20.37 -14.17 -1.65
C VAL A 379 -20.72 -15.67 -1.63
N SER A 380 -19.71 -16.52 -1.84
CA SER A 380 -19.89 -17.97 -1.79
C SER A 380 -20.28 -18.37 -0.35
N ARG A 381 -21.41 -19.07 -0.18
CA ARG A 381 -21.90 -19.50 1.14
C ARG A 381 -21.00 -20.52 1.88
N ARG A 382 -19.94 -21.02 1.24
CA ARG A 382 -19.04 -22.02 1.83
C ARG A 382 -18.16 -21.49 2.98
N SER A 383 -17.97 -20.18 3.10
CA SER A 383 -17.10 -19.62 4.16
C SER A 383 -17.75 -19.55 5.56
N HIS A 384 -19.07 -19.62 5.67
CA HIS A 384 -19.77 -19.51 6.96
C HIS A 384 -20.06 -20.85 7.64
N ALA A 385 -20.13 -21.95 6.89
CA ALA A 385 -20.37 -23.28 7.46
C ALA A 385 -19.12 -23.91 8.08
N GLU A 386 -17.93 -23.60 7.52
CA GLU A 386 -16.64 -24.12 8.02
C GLU A 386 -16.02 -23.26 9.15
N ALA A 387 -16.58 -22.13 9.49
CA ALA A 387 -16.19 -21.32 10.64
C ALA A 387 -17.02 -21.64 11.91
N ALA A 388 -18.02 -22.49 11.76
CA ALA A 388 -18.91 -22.93 12.85
C ALA A 388 -18.63 -24.37 13.30
N GLU A 389 -17.76 -25.10 12.60
CA GLU A 389 -17.13 -26.36 13.02
C GLU A 389 -15.67 -26.12 13.51
#